data_66b230510cf3e5f595e5788f5cdc077a
#
_entry.id   66b230510cf3e5f595e5788f5cdc077a
#
_cell.length_a   1.000
_cell.length_b   1.000
_cell.length_c   1.000
_cell.angle_alpha   90.00
_cell.angle_beta   90.00
_cell.angle_gamma   90.00
#
_symmetry.space_group_name_H-M   'P 1'
#
loop_
_entity.id
_entity.type
_entity.pdbx_description
1 polymer ?
#
loop_
_entity_poly.entity_id
_entity_poly.type
_entity_poly.pdbx_seq_one_letter_code
_entity_poly.pdbx_strand_id
1 'polypeptide(L)'
;IREKDGEKLVIRWLTYPSRQELPLLAESAQATLKEIGMNVQVNCTSDSNTIRKDPAQWDVYASAMVTAPTGDPENFFTTCALDNSVSNNGHYHSDKLEELAKEMGKEFDVEKRSELGIQMQQTVLDDNAYVFCSHLKMSMIMQSNVTGLVAHPCDYYELTADLDIN
;
A
#
# COMPACT_ATOMS: atom_id res chain seq x y z
N ILE A 1 14.93 8.35 -24.29
CA ILE A 1 14.21 8.96 -23.14
C ILE A 1 13.18 9.91 -23.74
N ARG A 2 11.94 9.85 -23.24
CA ARG A 2 10.89 10.80 -23.62
C ARG A 2 11.26 12.20 -23.16
N GLU A 3 10.97 13.18 -24.00
CA GLU A 3 11.32 14.58 -23.79
C GLU A 3 10.17 15.47 -24.21
N LYS A 4 9.98 16.57 -23.51
CA LYS A 4 9.06 17.64 -23.86
C LYS A 4 9.74 18.99 -23.59
N ASP A 5 9.73 19.86 -24.58
CA ASP A 5 10.31 21.23 -24.50
C ASP A 5 11.80 21.25 -24.08
N GLY A 6 12.58 20.19 -24.47
CA GLY A 6 13.99 20.02 -24.11
C GLY A 6 14.22 19.36 -22.72
N GLU A 7 13.17 19.09 -21.97
CA GLU A 7 13.27 18.43 -20.67
C GLU A 7 13.00 16.92 -20.78
N LYS A 8 13.90 16.12 -20.23
CA LYS A 8 13.77 14.66 -20.22
C LYS A 8 12.83 14.22 -19.12
N LEU A 9 11.94 13.26 -19.43
CA LEU A 9 11.08 12.66 -18.42
C LEU A 9 11.91 11.77 -17.50
N VAL A 10 12.05 12.20 -16.25
CA VAL A 10 12.68 11.44 -15.16
C VAL A 10 11.64 11.20 -14.08
N ILE A 11 11.52 9.93 -13.65
CA ILE A 11 10.64 9.53 -12.56
C ILE A 11 11.52 9.13 -11.37
N ARG A 12 11.42 9.84 -10.26
CA ARG A 12 12.13 9.56 -9.01
C ARG A 12 11.30 8.58 -8.20
N TRP A 13 11.79 7.36 -8.09
CA TRP A 13 11.11 6.27 -7.38
C TRP A 13 11.73 6.07 -6.00
N LEU A 14 10.97 6.37 -4.96
CA LEU A 14 11.37 6.17 -3.57
C LEU A 14 10.83 4.84 -3.04
N THR A 15 11.68 4.09 -2.36
CA THR A 15 11.30 2.87 -1.63
C THR A 15 12.31 2.56 -0.51
N TYR A 16 12.12 1.43 0.19
CA TYR A 16 12.98 1.03 1.31
C TYR A 16 13.31 -0.47 1.29
N PRO A 17 14.48 -0.88 1.87
CA PRO A 17 15.01 -2.25 1.74
C PRO A 17 14.42 -3.26 2.75
N SER A 18 13.71 -2.83 3.78
CA SER A 18 13.21 -3.72 4.83
C SER A 18 12.06 -4.66 4.37
N ARG A 19 11.53 -4.43 3.17
CA ARG A 19 10.58 -5.30 2.48
C ARG A 19 11.20 -5.68 1.13
N GLN A 20 11.56 -6.95 0.97
CA GLN A 20 12.32 -7.45 -0.18
C GLN A 20 11.62 -7.26 -1.53
N GLU A 21 10.29 -7.31 -1.55
CA GLU A 21 9.47 -7.11 -2.73
C GLU A 21 9.56 -5.69 -3.30
N LEU A 22 9.79 -4.68 -2.47
CA LEU A 22 9.76 -3.29 -2.91
C LEU A 22 10.93 -2.89 -3.82
N PRO A 23 12.19 -3.24 -3.51
CA PRO A 23 13.30 -3.04 -4.46
C PRO A 23 13.07 -3.79 -5.78
N LEU A 24 12.55 -5.02 -5.75
CA LEU A 24 12.26 -5.81 -6.96
C LEU A 24 11.19 -5.16 -7.83
N LEU A 25 10.14 -4.59 -7.22
CA LEU A 25 9.14 -3.80 -7.95
C LEU A 25 9.75 -2.57 -8.60
N ALA A 26 10.62 -1.86 -7.90
CA ALA A 26 11.30 -0.68 -8.43
C ALA A 26 12.21 -1.03 -9.62
N GLU A 27 12.98 -2.11 -9.53
CA GLU A 27 13.83 -2.60 -10.62
C GLU A 27 13.02 -3.06 -11.82
N SER A 28 11.91 -3.77 -11.60
CA SER A 28 11.00 -4.19 -12.65
C SER A 28 10.35 -3.00 -13.35
N ALA A 29 9.88 -2.01 -12.59
CA ALA A 29 9.33 -0.78 -13.13
C ALA A 29 10.37 0.00 -13.94
N GLN A 30 11.60 0.12 -13.43
CA GLN A 30 12.70 0.77 -14.14
C GLN A 30 12.99 0.10 -15.49
N ALA A 31 13.06 -1.24 -15.51
CA ALA A 31 13.30 -1.99 -16.75
C ALA A 31 12.17 -1.81 -17.76
N THR A 32 10.92 -1.99 -17.34
CA THR A 32 9.75 -1.92 -18.22
C THR A 32 9.50 -0.49 -18.74
N LEU A 33 9.60 0.51 -17.88
CA LEU A 33 9.37 1.90 -18.27
C LEU A 33 10.48 2.45 -19.19
N LYS A 34 11.70 1.90 -19.07
CA LYS A 34 12.80 2.21 -20.01
C LYS A 34 12.47 1.83 -21.43
N GLU A 35 11.75 0.71 -21.67
CA GLU A 35 11.36 0.26 -23.01
C GLU A 35 10.46 1.27 -23.72
N ILE A 36 9.67 2.03 -22.98
CA ILE A 36 8.80 3.09 -23.52
C ILE A 36 9.42 4.50 -23.41
N GLY A 37 10.73 4.56 -23.08
CA GLY A 37 11.52 5.79 -23.08
C GLY A 37 11.40 6.64 -21.82
N MET A 38 10.94 6.09 -20.70
CA MET A 38 10.93 6.77 -19.39
C MET A 38 12.22 6.43 -18.64
N ASN A 39 12.79 7.43 -17.95
CA ASN A 39 13.97 7.25 -17.10
C ASN A 39 13.54 7.18 -15.63
N VAL A 40 13.59 5.99 -15.03
CA VAL A 40 13.28 5.81 -13.61
C VAL A 40 14.58 5.81 -12.80
N GLN A 41 14.66 6.70 -11.82
CA GLN A 41 15.76 6.77 -10.85
C GLN A 41 15.28 6.21 -9.52
N VAL A 42 15.80 5.05 -9.15
CA VAL A 42 15.42 4.35 -7.91
C VAL A 42 16.26 4.84 -6.74
N ASN A 43 15.59 5.32 -5.70
CA ASN A 43 16.18 5.59 -4.39
C ASN A 43 15.59 4.59 -3.38
N CYS A 44 16.35 3.51 -3.12
CA CYS A 44 16.01 2.52 -2.11
C CYS A 44 16.82 2.81 -0.83
N THR A 45 16.18 3.36 0.19
CA THR A 45 16.87 3.85 1.39
C THR A 45 16.11 3.54 2.67
N SER A 46 16.85 3.29 3.76
CA SER A 46 16.28 3.17 5.10
C SER A 46 15.73 4.49 5.65
N ASP A 47 16.11 5.64 5.07
CA ASP A 47 15.63 6.97 5.44
C ASP A 47 14.39 7.42 4.65
N SER A 48 13.71 6.50 4.00
CA SER A 48 12.50 6.77 3.20
C SER A 48 11.41 7.51 3.98
N ASN A 49 11.30 7.28 5.29
CA ASN A 49 10.35 7.98 6.17
C ASN A 49 10.60 9.49 6.31
N THR A 50 11.84 9.93 6.21
CA THR A 50 12.18 11.36 6.18
C THR A 50 11.92 11.93 4.80
N ILE A 51 12.40 11.25 3.76
CA ILE A 51 12.35 11.73 2.37
C ILE A 51 10.90 11.84 1.87
N ARG A 52 10.02 10.88 2.20
CA ARG A 52 8.61 10.89 1.76
C ARG A 52 7.81 12.10 2.22
N LYS A 53 8.27 12.81 3.25
CA LYS A 53 7.61 14.03 3.75
C LYS A 53 7.82 15.25 2.85
N ASP A 54 8.79 15.19 1.97
CA ASP A 54 9.08 16.25 1.02
C ASP A 54 8.73 15.77 -0.41
N PRO A 55 7.55 16.14 -0.94
CA PRO A 55 7.10 15.72 -2.26
C PRO A 55 8.01 16.23 -3.41
N ALA A 56 8.88 17.20 -3.14
CA ALA A 56 9.86 17.64 -4.13
C ALA A 56 11.00 16.61 -4.36
N GLN A 57 11.11 15.56 -3.55
CA GLN A 57 12.20 14.57 -3.63
C GLN A 57 11.81 13.27 -4.35
N TRP A 58 10.54 13.04 -4.65
CA TRP A 58 10.08 11.82 -5.29
C TRP A 58 8.81 12.06 -6.13
N ASP A 59 8.56 11.16 -7.07
CA ASP A 59 7.37 11.17 -7.92
C ASP A 59 6.53 9.91 -7.68
N VAL A 60 7.18 8.80 -7.32
CA VAL A 60 6.54 7.54 -6.93
C VAL A 60 7.10 7.08 -5.60
N TYR A 61 6.23 6.77 -4.65
CA TYR A 61 6.61 6.13 -3.40
C TYR A 61 5.99 4.74 -3.32
N ALA A 62 6.84 3.70 -3.42
CA ALA A 62 6.42 2.32 -3.25
C ALA A 62 6.54 1.89 -1.80
N SER A 63 5.43 1.44 -1.21
CA SER A 63 5.37 0.98 0.17
C SER A 63 4.48 -0.25 0.33
N ALA A 64 4.65 -0.96 1.43
CA ALA A 64 3.80 -2.06 1.83
C ALA A 64 3.05 -1.69 3.11
N MET A 65 1.77 -2.10 3.18
CA MET A 65 0.98 -1.88 4.39
C MET A 65 -0.05 -2.99 4.58
N VAL A 66 -0.48 -3.17 5.83
CA VAL A 66 -1.62 -4.01 6.17
C VAL A 66 -2.90 -3.18 5.96
N THR A 67 -3.74 -3.61 5.03
CA THR A 67 -4.90 -2.82 4.60
C THR A 67 -6.15 -3.02 5.45
N ALA A 68 -6.32 -4.21 6.05
CA ALA A 68 -7.50 -4.56 6.84
C ALA A 68 -7.07 -5.40 8.06
N PRO A 69 -6.37 -4.83 9.06
CA PRO A 69 -5.80 -5.58 10.19
C PRO A 69 -6.87 -6.27 11.06
N THR A 70 -8.07 -5.71 11.14
CA THR A 70 -9.21 -6.29 11.88
C THR A 70 -10.26 -6.92 10.96
N GLY A 71 -9.99 -7.00 9.66
CA GLY A 71 -10.96 -7.38 8.65
C GLY A 71 -11.89 -6.24 8.20
N ASP A 72 -11.81 -5.06 8.83
CA ASP A 72 -12.60 -3.89 8.44
C ASP A 72 -11.96 -3.18 7.23
N PRO A 73 -12.71 -2.95 6.13
CA PRO A 73 -12.19 -2.30 4.94
C PRO A 73 -11.87 -0.81 5.13
N GLU A 74 -12.36 -0.18 6.18
CA GLU A 74 -12.17 1.26 6.44
C GLU A 74 -10.70 1.63 6.69
N ASN A 75 -9.92 0.70 7.25
CA ASN A 75 -8.55 0.99 7.70
C ASN A 75 -7.63 1.55 6.59
N PHE A 76 -7.71 1.02 5.38
CA PHE A 76 -6.89 1.53 4.27
C PHE A 76 -7.21 3.00 3.99
N PHE A 77 -8.49 3.35 3.92
CA PHE A 77 -8.92 4.69 3.55
C PHE A 77 -8.54 5.71 4.62
N THR A 78 -8.85 5.42 5.88
CA THR A 78 -8.54 6.30 7.02
C THR A 78 -7.04 6.47 7.25
N THR A 79 -6.24 5.50 6.84
CA THR A 79 -4.78 5.56 7.00
C THR A 79 -4.07 6.19 5.81
N CYS A 80 -4.57 5.99 4.59
CA CYS A 80 -3.84 6.33 3.37
C CYS A 80 -4.54 7.29 2.41
N ALA A 81 -5.87 7.31 2.35
CA ALA A 81 -6.57 7.89 1.22
C ALA A 81 -7.42 9.13 1.53
N LEU A 82 -7.77 9.37 2.79
CA LEU A 82 -8.49 10.58 3.17
C LEU A 82 -7.53 11.74 3.39
N ASP A 83 -8.03 12.98 3.32
CA ASP A 83 -7.25 14.22 3.42
C ASP A 83 -6.35 14.28 4.65
N ASN A 84 -6.89 13.86 5.81
CA ASN A 84 -6.18 13.87 7.08
C ASN A 84 -5.45 12.57 7.40
N SER A 85 -5.34 11.66 6.45
CA SER A 85 -4.66 10.38 6.65
C SER A 85 -3.16 10.56 6.82
N VAL A 86 -2.60 9.91 7.83
CA VAL A 86 -1.17 10.02 8.19
C VAL A 86 -0.22 9.48 7.11
N SER A 87 -0.72 8.66 6.22
CA SER A 87 0.03 8.05 5.12
C SER A 87 -0.46 8.45 3.73
N ASN A 88 -1.30 9.48 3.62
CA ASN A 88 -1.64 10.10 2.33
C ASN A 88 -0.48 10.97 1.82
N ASN A 89 0.64 10.32 1.51
CA ASN A 89 1.87 11.01 1.09
C ASN A 89 1.76 11.65 -0.31
N GLY A 90 0.84 11.15 -1.13
CA GLY A 90 0.56 11.67 -2.47
C GLY A 90 -0.39 12.86 -2.47
N HIS A 91 -0.87 13.30 -1.31
CA HIS A 91 -1.86 14.39 -1.17
C HIS A 91 -3.11 14.18 -2.05
N TYR A 92 -3.55 12.91 -2.17
CA TYR A 92 -4.77 12.59 -2.86
C TYR A 92 -5.97 13.23 -2.15
N HIS A 93 -6.89 13.80 -2.92
CA HIS A 93 -8.11 14.42 -2.44
C HIS A 93 -9.30 13.98 -3.30
N SER A 94 -10.41 13.62 -2.65
CA SER A 94 -11.67 13.30 -3.33
C SER A 94 -12.85 13.58 -2.40
N ASP A 95 -13.67 14.57 -2.75
CA ASP A 95 -14.89 14.91 -2.02
C ASP A 95 -15.82 13.70 -1.88
N LYS A 96 -15.93 12.91 -2.96
CA LYS A 96 -16.74 11.68 -2.96
C LYS A 96 -16.22 10.64 -1.97
N LEU A 97 -14.90 10.48 -1.87
CA LEU A 97 -14.31 9.54 -0.91
C LEU A 97 -14.55 10.01 0.53
N GLU A 98 -14.41 11.31 0.79
CA GLU A 98 -14.69 11.91 2.10
C GLU A 98 -16.15 11.74 2.54
N GLU A 99 -17.12 11.86 1.61
CA GLU A 99 -18.54 11.63 1.88
C GLU A 99 -18.80 10.15 2.21
N LEU A 100 -18.29 9.22 1.39
CA LEU A 100 -18.44 7.78 1.63
C LEU A 100 -17.81 7.35 2.97
N ALA A 101 -16.68 7.93 3.33
CA ALA A 101 -16.03 7.66 4.62
C ALA A 101 -16.89 8.14 5.81
N LYS A 102 -17.55 9.30 5.69
CA LYS A 102 -18.48 9.80 6.71
C LYS A 102 -19.73 8.92 6.85
N GLU A 103 -20.21 8.33 5.76
CA GLU A 103 -21.29 7.36 5.79
C GLU A 103 -20.85 6.05 6.45
N MET A 104 -19.69 5.51 6.05
CA MET A 104 -19.13 4.29 6.60
C MET A 104 -18.90 4.39 8.11
N GLY A 105 -18.43 5.54 8.61
CA GLY A 105 -18.22 5.78 10.04
C GLY A 105 -19.50 5.79 10.90
N LYS A 106 -20.69 5.80 10.29
CA LYS A 106 -21.99 5.76 10.96
C LYS A 106 -22.75 4.44 10.74
N GLU A 107 -22.27 3.62 9.82
CA GLU A 107 -22.92 2.37 9.45
C GLU A 107 -22.34 1.21 10.28
N PHE A 108 -23.20 0.41 10.88
CA PHE A 108 -22.86 -0.76 11.70
C PHE A 108 -23.26 -2.08 11.05
N ASP A 109 -24.08 -2.05 10.01
CA ASP A 109 -24.45 -3.23 9.26
C ASP A 109 -23.27 -3.67 8.38
N VAL A 110 -22.85 -4.93 8.52
CA VAL A 110 -21.64 -5.47 7.86
C VAL A 110 -21.77 -5.48 6.34
N GLU A 111 -22.96 -5.79 5.82
CA GLU A 111 -23.18 -5.85 4.37
C GLU A 111 -23.11 -4.45 3.76
N LYS A 112 -23.76 -3.49 4.38
CA LYS A 112 -23.70 -2.08 3.94
C LYS A 112 -22.32 -1.48 4.08
N ARG A 113 -21.58 -1.80 5.13
CA ARG A 113 -20.16 -1.39 5.26
C ARG A 113 -19.33 -1.97 4.12
N SER A 114 -19.57 -3.21 3.74
CA SER A 114 -18.89 -3.84 2.61
C SER A 114 -19.21 -3.14 1.29
N GLU A 115 -20.48 -2.78 1.06
CA GLU A 115 -20.91 -2.03 -0.13
C GLU A 115 -20.26 -0.64 -0.19
N LEU A 116 -20.20 0.09 0.93
CA LEU A 116 -19.51 1.37 1.03
C LEU A 116 -18.00 1.20 0.76
N GLY A 117 -17.36 0.18 1.32
CA GLY A 117 -15.97 -0.14 1.07
C GLY A 117 -15.66 -0.39 -0.42
N ILE A 118 -16.55 -1.11 -1.12
CA ILE A 118 -16.44 -1.33 -2.57
C ILE A 118 -16.55 0.00 -3.34
N GLN A 119 -17.47 0.88 -2.97
CA GLN A 119 -17.62 2.19 -3.62
C GLN A 119 -16.40 3.08 -3.38
N MET A 120 -15.85 3.04 -2.17
CA MET A 120 -14.60 3.76 -1.83
C MET A 120 -13.42 3.24 -2.64
N GLN A 121 -13.25 1.92 -2.74
CA GLN A 121 -12.22 1.30 -3.58
C GLN A 121 -12.36 1.73 -5.04
N GLN A 122 -13.57 1.66 -5.59
CA GLN A 122 -13.82 2.06 -6.97
C GLN A 122 -13.47 3.53 -7.20
N THR A 123 -13.78 4.40 -6.25
CA THR A 123 -13.44 5.84 -6.34
C THR A 123 -11.93 6.03 -6.43
N VAL A 124 -11.15 5.39 -5.57
CA VAL A 124 -9.68 5.48 -5.58
C VAL A 124 -9.08 4.93 -6.88
N LEU A 125 -9.67 3.85 -7.44
CA LEU A 125 -9.23 3.26 -8.70
C LEU A 125 -9.57 4.15 -9.90
N ASP A 126 -10.77 4.71 -9.96
CA ASP A 126 -11.22 5.59 -11.04
C ASP A 126 -10.38 6.88 -11.10
N ASP A 127 -10.00 7.39 -9.95
CA ASP A 127 -9.14 8.58 -9.82
C ASP A 127 -7.65 8.27 -10.12
N ASN A 128 -7.28 7.01 -10.29
CA ASN A 128 -5.88 6.56 -10.45
C ASN A 128 -4.96 7.04 -9.31
N ALA A 129 -5.49 7.19 -8.10
CA ALA A 129 -4.75 7.72 -6.96
C ALA A 129 -3.64 6.77 -6.47
N TYR A 130 -3.85 5.47 -6.63
CA TYR A 130 -2.93 4.42 -6.20
C TYR A 130 -2.77 3.34 -7.27
N VAL A 131 -1.56 2.77 -7.35
CA VAL A 131 -1.28 1.55 -8.11
C VAL A 131 -1.12 0.39 -7.12
N PHE A 132 -2.10 -0.51 -7.08
CA PHE A 132 -2.08 -1.71 -6.25
C PHE A 132 -1.33 -2.82 -6.97
N CYS A 133 -0.08 -3.06 -6.57
CA CYS A 133 0.82 -3.97 -7.29
C CYS A 133 0.55 -5.44 -6.96
N SER A 134 0.40 -5.78 -5.67
CA SER A 134 0.22 -7.18 -5.26
C SER A 134 -0.28 -7.31 -3.82
N HIS A 135 -0.90 -8.45 -3.53
CA HIS A 135 -1.08 -8.96 -2.17
C HIS A 135 -0.14 -10.16 -1.99
N LEU A 136 0.76 -10.06 -1.03
CA LEU A 136 1.76 -11.09 -0.80
C LEU A 136 1.13 -12.34 -0.16
N LYS A 137 1.58 -13.52 -0.61
CA LYS A 137 1.33 -14.76 0.12
C LYS A 137 2.35 -14.86 1.24
N MET A 138 1.86 -14.92 2.47
CA MET A 138 2.69 -15.14 3.65
C MET A 138 2.78 -16.64 3.95
N SER A 139 3.96 -17.08 4.40
CA SER A 139 4.17 -18.46 4.85
C SER A 139 4.69 -18.43 6.28
N MET A 140 4.09 -19.25 7.13
CA MET A 140 4.60 -19.50 8.48
C MET A 140 5.52 -20.71 8.45
N ILE A 141 6.73 -20.53 8.97
CA ILE A 141 7.73 -21.60 9.07
C ILE A 141 7.90 -21.95 10.54
N MET A 142 7.70 -23.21 10.87
CA MET A 142 7.83 -23.72 12.23
C MET A 142 8.67 -24.99 12.28
N GLN A 143 9.20 -25.31 13.44
CA GLN A 143 9.85 -26.61 13.68
C GLN A 143 8.82 -27.71 13.75
N SER A 144 9.23 -28.97 13.46
CA SER A 144 8.33 -30.09 13.37
C SER A 144 7.67 -30.51 14.71
N ASN A 145 8.24 -30.06 15.82
CA ASN A 145 7.71 -30.27 17.17
C ASN A 145 6.74 -29.17 17.64
N VAL A 146 6.48 -28.15 16.84
CA VAL A 146 5.47 -27.11 17.11
C VAL A 146 4.12 -27.56 16.57
N THR A 147 3.09 -27.47 17.39
CA THR A 147 1.70 -27.79 17.06
C THR A 147 0.76 -26.64 17.39
N GLY A 148 -0.44 -26.64 16.83
CA GLY A 148 -1.46 -25.62 17.10
C GLY A 148 -1.24 -24.27 16.40
N LEU A 149 -0.19 -24.12 15.59
CA LEU A 149 0.03 -22.89 14.81
C LEU A 149 -0.91 -22.89 13.59
N VAL A 150 -1.73 -21.88 13.49
CA VAL A 150 -2.67 -21.67 12.37
C VAL A 150 -2.35 -20.34 11.69
N ALA A 151 -2.16 -20.38 10.37
CA ALA A 151 -2.02 -19.14 9.59
C ALA A 151 -3.39 -18.47 9.43
N HIS A 152 -3.52 -17.27 9.97
CA HIS A 152 -4.72 -16.44 9.84
C HIS A 152 -4.58 -15.45 8.66
N PRO A 153 -5.69 -14.96 8.09
CA PRO A 153 -5.64 -13.91 7.07
C PRO A 153 -5.00 -12.60 7.55
N CYS A 154 -4.89 -12.42 8.87
CA CYS A 154 -4.28 -11.28 9.53
C CYS A 154 -3.10 -11.75 10.37
N ASP A 155 -1.95 -11.09 10.24
CA ASP A 155 -0.70 -11.41 10.91
C ASP A 155 -0.64 -10.96 12.41
N TYR A 156 -1.75 -10.47 12.96
CA TYR A 156 -1.83 -10.06 14.37
C TYR A 156 -2.26 -11.17 15.34
N TYR A 157 -2.77 -12.30 14.85
CA TYR A 157 -3.37 -13.36 15.68
C TYR A 157 -2.64 -14.71 15.53
N GLU A 158 -1.32 -14.68 15.48
CA GLU A 158 -0.50 -15.88 15.24
C GLU A 158 -0.28 -16.71 16.51
N LEU A 159 -0.26 -16.05 17.69
CA LEU A 159 -0.06 -16.71 18.98
C LEU A 159 -1.41 -16.93 19.66
N THR A 160 -1.81 -18.19 19.74
CA THR A 160 -3.04 -18.63 20.43
C THR A 160 -2.72 -19.56 21.59
N ALA A 161 -3.72 -19.83 22.43
CA ALA A 161 -3.60 -20.79 23.53
C ALA A 161 -3.41 -22.25 23.07
N ASP A 162 -3.64 -22.54 21.81
CA ASP A 162 -3.49 -23.87 21.20
C ASP A 162 -2.06 -24.16 20.75
N LEU A 163 -1.19 -23.14 20.75
CA LEU A 163 0.22 -23.30 20.38
C LEU A 163 0.95 -24.09 21.45
N ASP A 164 1.57 -25.20 21.05
CA ASP A 164 2.31 -26.09 21.95
C ASP A 164 3.60 -26.63 21.31
N ILE A 165 4.53 -27.06 22.15
CA ILE A 165 5.80 -27.68 21.75
C ILE A 165 5.85 -29.09 22.34
N ASN A 166 5.91 -30.10 21.47
CA ASN A 166 6.02 -31.53 21.82
C ASN A 166 7.47 -31.98 21.85
#